data_be90bfaf7b074d4b54b8e17f80cad9e4
#
_entry.id   be90bfaf7b074d4b54b8e17f80cad9e4
#
_cell.length_a   1.000
_cell.length_b   1.000
_cell.length_c   1.000
_cell.angle_alpha   90.00
_cell.angle_beta   90.00
_cell.angle_gamma   90.00
#
_symmetry.space_group_name_H-M   'P 1'
#
loop_
_entity.id
_entity.type
_entity.pdbx_description
1 polymer ?
#
loop_
_entity_poly.entity_id
_entity_poly.type
_entity_poly.pdbx_seq_one_letter_code
_entity_poly.pdbx_strand_id
1 'polypeptide(L)'
;IGHSIEQHFHYEKYSHGEAVGIGMVAITRIAELKGLCEQGTTKRIEEALSHYNLPTHANVPTKELLKAIDLDKKNINSTLSFVLLKTIGEYYVHKDQKEMILEVEDI
;
A
#
# COMPACT_ATOMS: atom_id res chain seq x y z
N ILE A 1 -2.01 3.19 3.34
CA ILE A 1 -1.24 1.98 3.72
C ILE A 1 0.04 2.38 4.46
N GLY A 2 0.81 3.31 3.92
CA GLY A 2 2.04 3.77 4.57
C GLY A 2 1.82 4.23 6.00
N HIS A 3 0.77 5.01 6.23
CA HIS A 3 0.43 5.50 7.57
C HIS A 3 0.10 4.35 8.54
N SER A 4 -0.63 3.34 8.07
CA SER A 4 -0.94 2.17 8.89
C SER A 4 0.31 1.35 9.22
N ILE A 5 1.28 1.29 8.30
CA ILE A 5 2.57 0.65 8.57
C ILE A 5 3.32 1.41 9.66
N GLU A 6 3.36 2.74 9.57
CA GLU A 6 4.00 3.56 10.58
C GLU A 6 3.36 3.34 11.95
N GLN A 7 2.03 3.33 12.03
CA GLN A 7 1.30 3.09 13.27
C GLN A 7 1.57 1.69 13.83
N HIS A 8 1.57 0.67 12.99
CA HIS A 8 1.81 -0.70 13.41
C HIS A 8 3.16 -0.86 14.12
N PHE A 9 4.19 -0.17 13.64
CA PHE A 9 5.53 -0.22 14.21
C PHE A 9 5.82 0.94 15.16
N HIS A 10 4.80 1.67 15.61
CA HIS A 10 4.91 2.78 16.56
C HIS A 10 5.90 3.85 16.09
N TYR A 11 6.01 4.06 14.77
CA TYR A 11 6.90 5.06 14.15
C TYR A 11 8.39 4.83 14.44
N GLU A 12 8.77 3.62 14.85
CA GLU A 12 10.14 3.31 15.26
C GLU A 12 10.95 2.51 14.23
N LYS A 13 10.29 1.61 13.48
CA LYS A 13 10.98 0.68 12.60
C LYS A 13 11.33 1.28 11.24
N TYR A 14 10.42 2.04 10.66
CA TYR A 14 10.59 2.61 9.33
C TYR A 14 10.47 4.12 9.38
N SER A 15 11.29 4.82 8.57
CA SER A 15 11.09 6.23 8.33
C SER A 15 9.78 6.43 7.57
N HIS A 16 9.29 7.67 7.54
CA HIS A 16 8.10 8.00 6.77
C HIS A 16 8.28 7.64 5.29
N GLY A 17 9.43 8.00 4.69
CA GLY A 17 9.71 7.70 3.29
C GLY A 17 9.76 6.21 3.01
N GLU A 18 10.34 5.43 3.92
CA GLU A 18 10.38 3.97 3.79
C GLU A 18 8.98 3.38 3.85
N ALA A 19 8.15 3.83 4.77
CA ALA A 19 6.76 3.38 4.88
C ALA A 19 5.95 3.75 3.63
N VAL A 20 6.17 4.94 3.10
CA VAL A 20 5.53 5.38 1.84
C VAL A 20 5.92 4.44 0.70
N GLY A 21 7.20 4.09 0.58
CA GLY A 21 7.68 3.18 -0.46
C GLY A 21 7.02 1.81 -0.37
N ILE A 22 6.95 1.25 0.84
CA ILE A 22 6.28 -0.03 1.07
C ILE A 22 4.79 0.07 0.68
N GLY A 23 4.15 1.15 1.06
CA GLY A 23 2.74 1.40 0.70
C GLY A 23 2.52 1.49 -0.81
N MET A 24 3.44 2.11 -1.53
CA MET A 24 3.38 2.20 -2.99
C MET A 24 3.44 0.82 -3.64
N VAL A 25 4.35 -0.01 -3.19
CA VAL A 25 4.47 -1.39 -3.69
C VAL A 25 3.19 -2.15 -3.41
N ALA A 26 2.68 -2.06 -2.19
CA ALA A 26 1.49 -2.79 -1.77
C ALA A 26 0.26 -2.41 -2.58
N ILE A 27 -0.02 -1.12 -2.71
CA ILE A 27 -1.24 -0.69 -3.42
C ILE A 27 -1.14 -0.99 -4.91
N THR A 28 0.06 -0.91 -5.49
CA THR A 28 0.25 -1.24 -6.90
C THR A 28 0.05 -2.73 -7.14
N ARG A 29 0.56 -3.57 -6.23
CA ARG A 29 0.36 -5.02 -6.32
C ARG A 29 -1.12 -5.38 -6.24
N ILE A 30 -1.86 -4.76 -5.33
CA ILE A 30 -3.29 -4.96 -5.21
C ILE A 30 -4.00 -4.54 -6.50
N ALA A 31 -3.63 -3.38 -7.04
CA ALA A 31 -4.21 -2.86 -8.28
C ALA A 31 -3.97 -3.80 -9.46
N GLU A 32 -2.77 -4.38 -9.59
CA GLU A 32 -2.48 -5.36 -10.64
C GLU A 32 -3.37 -6.61 -10.48
N LEU A 33 -3.51 -7.11 -9.25
CA LEU A 33 -4.35 -8.28 -8.99
C LEU A 33 -5.82 -8.04 -9.35
N LYS A 34 -6.28 -6.81 -9.20
CA LYS A 34 -7.66 -6.44 -9.55
C LYS A 34 -7.82 -6.01 -11.02
N GLY A 35 -6.75 -6.02 -11.79
CA GLY A 35 -6.79 -5.61 -13.19
C GLY A 35 -6.91 -4.10 -13.41
N LEU A 36 -6.59 -3.30 -12.40
CA LEU A 36 -6.70 -1.85 -12.43
C LEU A 36 -5.39 -1.15 -12.84
N CYS A 37 -4.32 -1.89 -12.94
CA CYS A 37 -2.99 -1.38 -13.24
C CYS A 37 -2.33 -2.28 -14.28
N GLU A 38 -1.49 -1.69 -15.14
CA GLU A 38 -0.74 -2.44 -16.13
C GLU A 38 0.17 -3.47 -15.46
N GLN A 39 0.17 -4.69 -15.99
CA GLN A 39 0.98 -5.79 -15.46
C GLN A 39 2.47 -5.45 -15.55
N GLY A 40 3.21 -5.77 -14.48
CA GLY A 40 4.64 -5.49 -14.40
C GLY A 40 4.99 -4.16 -13.72
N THR A 41 4.01 -3.32 -13.45
CA THR A 41 4.24 -2.01 -12.80
C THR A 41 4.80 -2.19 -11.38
N THR A 42 4.25 -3.12 -10.60
CA THR A 42 4.74 -3.41 -9.24
C THR A 42 6.20 -3.81 -9.27
N LYS A 43 6.56 -4.71 -10.18
CA LYS A 43 7.95 -5.18 -10.29
C LYS A 43 8.90 -4.04 -10.60
N ARG A 44 8.51 -3.13 -11.48
CA ARG A 44 9.32 -1.96 -11.82
C ARG A 44 9.55 -1.06 -10.62
N ILE A 45 8.51 -0.85 -9.80
CA ILE A 45 8.63 -0.06 -8.57
C ILE A 45 9.53 -0.75 -7.56
N GLU A 46 9.35 -2.06 -7.37
CA GLU A 46 10.19 -2.84 -6.46
C GLU A 46 11.66 -2.79 -6.85
N GLU A 47 11.95 -2.93 -8.14
CA GLU A 47 13.33 -2.86 -8.65
C GLU A 47 13.94 -1.47 -8.40
N ALA A 48 13.17 -0.40 -8.64
CA ALA A 48 13.65 0.95 -8.41
C ALA A 48 13.97 1.20 -6.94
N LEU A 49 13.08 0.81 -6.04
CA LEU A 49 13.29 0.96 -4.60
C LEU A 49 14.48 0.14 -4.12
N SER A 50 14.59 -1.10 -4.59
CA SER A 50 15.70 -1.99 -4.21
C SER A 50 17.04 -1.47 -4.71
N HIS A 51 17.06 -0.81 -5.86
CA HIS A 51 18.27 -0.18 -6.40
C HIS A 51 18.84 0.87 -5.44
N TYR A 52 17.96 1.55 -4.70
CA TYR A 52 18.37 2.55 -3.71
C TYR A 52 18.40 2.00 -2.28
N ASN A 53 18.39 0.68 -2.13
CA ASN A 53 18.42 -0.01 -0.83
C ASN A 53 17.23 0.35 0.06
N LEU A 54 16.08 0.64 -0.54
CA LEU A 54 14.86 0.93 0.19
C LEU A 54 14.03 -0.34 0.38
N PRO A 55 13.33 -0.49 1.50
CA PRO A 55 12.49 -1.67 1.72
C PRO A 55 11.27 -1.65 0.80
N THR A 56 10.84 -2.83 0.39
CA THR A 56 9.65 -3.00 -0.46
C THR A 56 8.51 -3.73 0.26
N HIS A 57 8.83 -4.38 1.37
CA HIS A 57 7.86 -5.14 2.16
C HIS A 57 8.11 -4.94 3.65
N ALA A 58 7.04 -4.95 4.42
CA ALA A 58 7.11 -4.85 5.88
C ALA A 58 6.90 -6.20 6.56
N ASN A 59 6.45 -7.21 5.82
CA ASN A 59 6.11 -8.54 6.34
C ASN A 59 5.03 -8.49 7.42
N VAL A 60 4.03 -7.64 7.21
CA VAL A 60 2.91 -7.48 8.14
C VAL A 60 1.64 -8.04 7.50
N PRO A 61 0.92 -8.92 8.21
CA PRO A 61 -0.37 -9.40 7.72
C PRO A 61 -1.33 -8.23 7.46
N THR A 62 -2.02 -8.25 6.34
CA THR A 62 -2.94 -7.17 5.99
C THR A 62 -4.08 -7.03 6.99
N LYS A 63 -4.46 -8.12 7.66
CA LYS A 63 -5.46 -8.06 8.73
C LYS A 63 -5.03 -7.15 9.87
N GLU A 64 -3.74 -7.13 10.21
CA GLU A 64 -3.20 -6.26 11.25
C GLU A 64 -3.23 -4.79 10.81
N LEU A 65 -2.90 -4.54 9.55
CA LEU A 65 -2.95 -3.18 9.00
C LEU A 65 -4.39 -2.67 8.90
N LEU A 66 -5.33 -3.56 8.60
CA LEU A 66 -6.74 -3.21 8.54
C LEU A 66 -7.24 -2.73 9.90
N LYS A 67 -6.77 -3.34 10.99
CA LYS A 67 -7.09 -2.89 12.35
C LYS A 67 -6.64 -1.45 12.58
N ALA A 68 -5.44 -1.10 12.13
CA ALA A 68 -4.92 0.26 12.26
C ALA A 68 -5.77 1.25 11.45
N ILE A 69 -6.23 0.86 10.28
CA ILE A 69 -7.12 1.67 9.45
C ILE A 69 -8.46 1.87 10.16
N ASP A 70 -9.00 0.81 10.78
CA ASP A 70 -10.26 0.87 11.50
C ASP A 70 -10.20 1.79 12.73
N LEU A 71 -9.03 1.93 13.33
CA LEU A 71 -8.84 2.84 14.47
C LEU A 71 -8.79 4.31 14.04
N ASP A 72 -8.64 4.59 12.76
CA ASP A 72 -8.67 5.95 12.24
C ASP A 72 -10.12 6.42 12.16
N LYS A 73 -10.48 7.34 13.03
CA LYS A 73 -11.84 7.89 13.15
C LYS A 73 -12.34 8.58 11.86
N LYS A 74 -11.46 8.85 10.91
CA LYS A 74 -11.84 9.43 9.64
C LYS A 74 -12.49 8.42 8.70
N ASN A 75 -12.34 7.14 8.98
CA ASN A 75 -12.91 6.05 8.19
C ASN A 75 -14.26 5.62 8.75
N ILE A 76 -15.20 6.56 8.77
CA ILE A 76 -16.56 6.30 9.25
C ILE A 76 -17.27 5.33 8.32
N ASN A 77 -16.99 5.43 7.01
CA ASN A 77 -17.50 4.52 5.99
C ASN A 77 -16.40 3.55 5.60
N SER A 78 -16.77 2.34 5.20
CA SER A 78 -15.80 1.34 4.76
C SER A 78 -15.20 1.62 3.39
N THR A 79 -15.51 2.77 2.80
CA THR A 79 -15.00 3.18 1.49
C THR A 79 -13.82 4.15 1.64
N LEU A 80 -12.73 3.84 0.96
CA LEU A 80 -11.53 4.67 0.92
C LEU A 80 -11.23 5.10 -0.52
N SER A 81 -10.61 6.27 -0.63
CA SER A 81 -10.05 6.71 -1.91
C SER A 81 -8.60 6.25 -2.00
N PHE A 82 -8.27 5.52 -3.04
CA PHE A 82 -6.92 5.05 -3.30
C PHE A 82 -6.37 5.76 -4.53
N VAL A 83 -5.12 6.20 -4.44
CA VAL A 83 -4.41 6.70 -5.62
C VAL A 83 -3.70 5.53 -6.25
N LEU A 84 -4.13 5.13 -7.44
CA LEU A 84 -3.61 3.96 -8.14
C LEU A 84 -2.87 4.40 -9.40
N LEU A 85 -1.86 3.63 -9.78
CA LEU A 85 -1.19 3.81 -11.05
C LEU A 85 -1.89 2.97 -12.12
N LYS A 86 -2.09 3.55 -13.30
CA LYS A 86 -2.44 2.78 -14.50
C LYS A 86 -1.18 2.13 -15.06
N THR A 87 -0.11 2.90 -15.08
CA THR A 87 1.25 2.52 -15.44
C THR A 87 2.19 3.58 -14.85
N ILE A 88 3.48 3.44 -15.05
CA ILE A 88 4.43 4.46 -14.60
C ILE A 88 4.12 5.78 -15.32
N GLY A 89 3.94 6.83 -14.53
CA GLY A 89 3.66 8.18 -15.04
C GLY A 89 2.18 8.56 -15.16
N GLU A 90 1.28 7.60 -14.96
CA GLU A 90 -0.17 7.88 -15.01
C GLU A 90 -0.84 7.36 -13.76
N TYR A 91 -1.71 8.15 -13.18
CA TYR A 91 -2.44 7.75 -11.98
C TYR A 91 -3.93 8.10 -12.09
N TYR A 92 -4.72 7.51 -11.22
CA TYR A 92 -6.12 7.87 -11.05
C TYR A 92 -6.55 7.61 -9.61
N VAL A 93 -7.66 8.24 -9.21
CA VAL A 93 -8.23 8.01 -7.87
C VAL A 93 -9.33 6.97 -7.99
N HIS A 94 -9.20 5.91 -7.21
CA HIS A 94 -10.14 4.79 -7.18
C HIS A 94 -10.77 4.70 -5.80
N LYS A 95 -12.08 4.55 -5.74
CA LYS A 95 -12.80 4.36 -4.48
C LYS A 95 -13.17 2.89 -4.34
N ASP A 96 -12.85 2.31 -3.22
CA ASP A 96 -13.15 0.91 -2.94
C ASP A 96 -13.32 0.72 -1.43
N GLN A 97 -13.73 -0.47 -1.04
CA GLN A 97 -13.79 -0.83 0.37
C GLN A 97 -12.37 -0.90 0.92
N LYS A 98 -12.20 -0.53 2.19
CA LYS A 98 -10.89 -0.62 2.83
C LYS A 98 -10.35 -2.04 2.85
N GLU A 99 -11.23 -3.03 2.81
CA GLU A 99 -10.89 -4.44 2.76
C GLU A 99 -10.20 -4.84 1.45
N MET A 100 -10.12 -3.94 0.47
CA MET A 100 -9.37 -4.18 -0.77
C MET A 100 -7.93 -4.62 -0.48
N ILE A 101 -7.33 -4.16 0.62
CA ILE A 101 -5.98 -4.56 0.98
C ILE A 101 -5.85 -6.04 1.27
N LEU A 102 -6.95 -6.73 1.55
CA LEU A 102 -6.96 -8.17 1.80
C LEU A 102 -6.77 -9.01 0.53
N GLU A 103 -6.69 -8.38 -0.64
CA GLU A 103 -6.31 -9.06 -1.88
C GLU A 103 -4.91 -9.68 -1.78
N VAL A 104 -4.09 -9.18 -0.87
CA VAL A 104 -2.80 -9.75 -0.54
C VAL A 104 -2.79 -10.14 0.94
N GLU A 105 -2.05 -11.19 1.28
CA GLU A 105 -2.00 -11.68 2.66
C GLU A 105 -1.15 -10.80 3.57
N ASP A 106 -0.09 -10.23 3.03
CA ASP A 106 0.82 -9.38 3.78
C ASP A 106 1.36 -8.25 2.91
N ILE A 107 1.89 -7.26 3.57
CA ILE A 107 2.52 -6.08 2.97
C ILE A 107 3.97 -5.90 3.53
#